data_776e08a490c8a013a9b2985d6c506d05
#
_entry.id   776e08a490c8a013a9b2985d6c506d05
#
_cell.length_a   1.000
_cell.length_b   1.000
_cell.length_c   1.000
_cell.angle_alpha   90.00
_cell.angle_beta   90.00
_cell.angle_gamma   90.00
#
_symmetry.space_group_name_H-M   'P 1'
#
loop_
_entity.id
_entity.type
_entity.pdbx_description
1 polymer ?
#
loop_
_entity_poly.entity_id
_entity_poly.type
_entity_poly.pdbx_seq_one_letter_code
_entity_poly.pdbx_strand_id
1 'polypeptide(L)'
;ANELSLEDWIQLSIRTEKQIFIDYNPSMEEHWIYDLVIPRKDCTFIQSTYLDNKAFLPVEVVKEIEQLKYVDDNYWRVYGLGLPGQIKGLIFTNWEQCEVFPAECKWVVYGLDLGFSNDPTALIKVGLCGGDLYLEELIYNRGLTNQDIARWMGELGLKWTDEVIADNQPKCIYEIKKEGFNIQATFKGKDSILAGLDIMKRYKIFITKGSVNLIREFKNYKWKEDQAGKATNEPIDKFNHGIDAVRYVCLAKVMVNRKRMVKVGRV
;
A
#
# COMPACT_ATOMS: atom_id res chain seq x y z
N ALA A 1 -4.59 21.66 12.11
CA ALA A 1 -5.43 20.44 12.27
C ALA A 1 -4.71 19.13 11.96
N ASN A 2 -3.44 19.14 11.58
CA ASN A 2 -2.67 17.93 11.22
C ASN A 2 -2.60 16.87 12.34
N GLU A 3 -2.68 17.30 13.59
CA GLU A 3 -2.61 16.42 14.77
C GLU A 3 -3.99 15.94 15.24
N LEU A 4 -5.08 16.44 14.62
CA LEU A 4 -6.43 16.08 14.95
C LEU A 4 -6.79 14.73 14.33
N SER A 5 -7.29 13.79 15.13
CA SER A 5 -7.77 12.52 14.62
C SER A 5 -9.12 12.65 13.90
N LEU A 6 -9.49 11.67 13.08
CA LEU A 6 -10.83 11.61 12.49
C LEU A 6 -11.92 11.54 13.56
N GLU A 7 -11.67 10.83 14.66
CA GLU A 7 -12.63 10.73 15.78
C GLU A 7 -12.86 12.09 16.44
N ASP A 8 -11.79 12.85 16.69
CA ASP A 8 -11.90 14.20 17.23
C ASP A 8 -12.71 15.11 16.30
N TRP A 9 -12.44 15.02 14.99
CA TRP A 9 -13.20 15.76 13.98
C TRP A 9 -14.69 15.41 14.03
N ILE A 10 -15.05 14.13 14.08
CA ILE A 10 -16.44 13.69 14.18
C ILE A 10 -17.08 14.26 15.45
N GLN A 11 -16.39 14.15 16.59
CA GLN A 11 -16.89 14.68 17.86
C GLN A 11 -17.11 16.19 17.85
N LEU A 12 -16.22 16.94 17.22
CA LEU A 12 -16.34 18.40 17.07
C LEU A 12 -17.46 18.78 16.11
N SER A 13 -17.54 18.10 14.97
CA SER A 13 -18.50 18.43 13.91
C SER A 13 -19.95 18.22 14.34
N ILE A 14 -20.27 17.17 15.11
CA ILE A 14 -21.63 16.91 15.60
C ILE A 14 -22.07 17.85 16.72
N ARG A 15 -21.14 18.58 17.35
CA ARG A 15 -21.39 19.52 18.46
C ARG A 15 -21.37 20.98 18.03
N THR A 16 -21.04 21.24 16.76
CA THR A 16 -20.94 22.60 16.24
C THR A 16 -22.20 22.96 15.46
N GLU A 17 -22.86 24.01 15.87
CA GLU A 17 -24.16 24.43 15.30
C GLU A 17 -24.04 25.32 14.07
N LYS A 18 -22.93 26.04 13.87
CA LYS A 18 -22.84 27.05 12.81
C LYS A 18 -21.73 26.74 11.79
N GLN A 19 -20.50 27.02 12.15
CA GLN A 19 -19.38 26.98 11.20
C GLN A 19 -18.11 26.47 11.86
N ILE A 20 -17.31 25.71 11.12
CA ILE A 20 -16.00 25.24 11.54
C ILE A 20 -14.96 25.78 10.57
N PHE A 21 -13.90 26.37 11.08
CA PHE A 21 -12.72 26.73 10.33
C PHE A 21 -11.60 25.72 10.64
N ILE A 22 -11.00 25.17 9.61
CA ILE A 22 -9.88 24.25 9.71
C ILE A 22 -8.68 24.89 9.00
N ASP A 23 -7.59 25.07 9.74
CA ASP A 23 -6.31 25.48 9.20
C ASP A 23 -5.31 24.33 9.36
N TYR A 24 -4.55 24.03 8.30
CA TYR A 24 -3.55 22.97 8.28
C TYR A 24 -2.51 23.19 7.19
N ASN A 25 -1.30 22.68 7.43
CA ASN A 25 -0.30 22.52 6.40
C ASN A 25 -0.46 21.13 5.76
N PRO A 26 -0.45 21.01 4.43
CA PRO A 26 -0.66 19.74 3.72
C PRO A 26 0.59 18.84 3.79
N SER A 27 1.05 18.53 5.00
CA SER A 27 2.28 17.75 5.23
C SER A 27 2.16 16.26 4.92
N MET A 28 0.94 15.75 4.79
CA MET A 28 0.64 14.36 4.46
C MET A 28 0.08 14.25 3.06
N GLU A 29 0.41 13.20 2.33
CA GLU A 29 -0.17 12.91 1.01
C GLU A 29 -1.62 12.41 1.13
N GLU A 30 -1.91 11.62 2.17
CA GLU A 30 -3.25 11.13 2.50
C GLU A 30 -3.67 11.63 3.88
N HIS A 31 -4.84 12.24 3.97
CA HIS A 31 -5.43 12.71 5.22
C HIS A 31 -6.95 12.72 5.13
N TRP A 32 -7.66 12.42 6.22
CA TRP A 32 -9.13 12.42 6.27
C TRP A 32 -9.76 13.76 5.84
N ILE A 33 -9.04 14.87 5.97
CA ILE A 33 -9.49 16.19 5.48
C ILE A 33 -9.70 16.15 3.96
N TYR A 34 -8.81 15.50 3.19
CA TYR A 34 -8.90 15.42 1.72
C TYR A 34 -10.07 14.54 1.28
N ASP A 35 -10.28 13.43 1.97
CA ASP A 35 -11.26 12.42 1.58
C ASP A 35 -12.67 12.72 2.09
N LEU A 36 -12.80 13.33 3.26
CA LEU A 36 -14.07 13.47 3.96
C LEU A 36 -14.57 14.91 4.13
N VAL A 37 -13.68 15.90 4.16
CA VAL A 37 -14.07 17.31 4.42
C VAL A 37 -14.09 18.13 3.13
N ILE A 38 -12.99 18.14 2.39
CA ILE A 38 -12.90 18.96 1.17
C ILE A 38 -13.96 18.61 0.12
N PRO A 39 -14.35 17.33 -0.12
CA PRO A 39 -15.37 16.99 -1.09
C PRO A 39 -16.82 17.36 -0.69
N ARG A 40 -17.04 17.82 0.53
CA ARG A 40 -18.38 18.19 0.99
C ARG A 40 -18.92 19.40 0.25
N LYS A 41 -20.21 19.40 -0.06
CA LYS A 41 -20.89 20.51 -0.74
C LYS A 41 -20.93 21.80 0.07
N ASP A 42 -20.86 21.67 1.40
CA ASP A 42 -20.87 22.78 2.38
C ASP A 42 -19.46 23.18 2.82
N CYS A 43 -18.41 22.67 2.16
CA CYS A 43 -17.02 23.04 2.39
C CYS A 43 -16.57 24.09 1.38
N THR A 44 -15.96 25.15 1.88
CA THR A 44 -15.20 26.11 1.06
C THR A 44 -13.72 25.86 1.33
N PHE A 45 -13.00 25.35 0.34
CA PHE A 45 -11.55 25.15 0.43
C PHE A 45 -10.80 26.37 -0.11
N ILE A 46 -9.89 26.89 0.71
CA ILE A 46 -9.02 28.01 0.34
C ILE A 46 -7.58 27.57 0.51
N GLN A 47 -6.84 27.52 -0.60
CA GLN A 47 -5.39 27.33 -0.57
C GLN A 47 -4.71 28.68 -0.55
N SER A 48 -3.82 28.90 0.42
CA SER A 48 -2.99 30.10 0.52
C SER A 48 -1.53 29.73 0.71
N THR A 49 -0.64 30.59 0.25
CA THR A 49 0.80 30.46 0.36
C THR A 49 1.40 31.76 0.91
N TYR A 50 2.68 31.77 1.24
CA TYR A 50 3.38 32.99 1.64
C TYR A 50 3.34 34.07 0.54
N LEU A 51 3.16 33.71 -0.73
CA LEU A 51 3.07 34.64 -1.85
C LEU A 51 1.83 35.54 -1.77
N ASP A 52 0.72 35.02 -1.23
CA ASP A 52 -0.53 35.78 -1.08
C ASP A 52 -0.40 36.90 -0.04
N ASN A 53 0.57 36.80 0.87
CA ASN A 53 0.83 37.77 1.91
C ASN A 53 2.28 38.31 1.92
N LYS A 54 3.05 38.04 0.87
CA LYS A 54 4.50 38.33 0.80
C LYS A 54 4.85 39.77 1.12
N ALA A 55 4.00 40.72 0.70
CA ALA A 55 4.24 42.17 0.91
C ALA A 55 4.16 42.57 2.40
N PHE A 56 3.52 41.78 3.23
CA PHE A 56 3.33 42.07 4.66
C PHE A 56 4.17 41.17 5.57
N LEU A 57 4.89 40.21 5.00
CA LEU A 57 5.79 39.34 5.76
C LEU A 57 7.15 40.03 5.97
N PRO A 58 7.80 39.80 7.13
CA PRO A 58 9.20 40.21 7.30
C PRO A 58 10.09 39.56 6.25
N VAL A 59 11.07 40.32 5.78
CA VAL A 59 12.00 39.89 4.72
C VAL A 59 12.75 38.61 5.12
N GLU A 60 13.08 38.48 6.40
CA GLU A 60 13.76 37.31 6.96
C GLU A 60 12.88 36.06 6.85
N VAL A 61 11.59 36.16 7.16
CA VAL A 61 10.62 35.05 7.04
C VAL A 61 10.48 34.60 5.58
N VAL A 62 10.41 35.55 4.67
CA VAL A 62 10.36 35.22 3.23
C VAL A 62 11.63 34.50 2.78
N LYS A 63 12.80 34.97 3.21
CA LYS A 63 14.07 34.29 2.90
C LYS A 63 14.14 32.87 3.47
N GLU A 64 13.73 32.65 4.71
CA GLU A 64 13.70 31.32 5.31
C GLU A 64 12.76 30.36 4.53
N ILE A 65 11.58 30.81 4.16
CA ILE A 65 10.67 29.99 3.34
C ILE A 65 11.29 29.68 1.97
N GLU A 66 11.88 30.67 1.30
CA GLU A 66 12.48 30.49 -0.03
C GLU A 66 13.77 29.63 0.03
N GLN A 67 14.48 29.60 1.13
CA GLN A 67 15.62 28.70 1.34
C GLN A 67 15.22 27.23 1.38
N LEU A 68 14.01 26.90 1.83
CA LEU A 68 13.52 25.51 1.85
C LEU A 68 13.63 24.86 0.48
N LYS A 69 13.52 25.63 -0.60
CA LYS A 69 13.67 25.15 -1.98
C LYS A 69 15.03 24.46 -2.23
N TYR A 70 16.06 24.84 -1.50
CA TYR A 70 17.43 24.33 -1.67
C TYR A 70 17.83 23.34 -0.58
N VAL A 71 17.05 23.24 0.51
CA VAL A 71 17.34 22.40 1.66
C VAL A 71 16.54 21.11 1.61
N ASP A 72 15.24 21.21 1.33
CA ASP A 72 14.35 20.06 1.28
C ASP A 72 13.14 20.33 0.38
N ASP A 73 13.09 19.62 -0.75
CA ASP A 73 12.05 19.77 -1.76
C ASP A 73 10.63 19.50 -1.19
N ASN A 74 10.50 18.55 -0.26
CA ASN A 74 9.20 18.24 0.36
C ASN A 74 8.75 19.37 1.31
N TYR A 75 9.65 19.94 2.10
CA TYR A 75 9.33 21.11 2.92
C TYR A 75 8.97 22.33 2.05
N TRP A 76 9.71 22.54 0.96
CA TRP A 76 9.36 23.59 -0.02
C TRP A 76 7.99 23.37 -0.61
N ARG A 77 7.66 22.12 -0.99
CA ARG A 77 6.37 21.76 -1.54
C ARG A 77 5.22 22.08 -0.56
N VAL A 78 5.38 21.72 0.71
CA VAL A 78 4.36 21.91 1.76
C VAL A 78 4.28 23.38 2.20
N TYR A 79 5.37 23.94 2.65
CA TYR A 79 5.38 25.25 3.30
C TYR A 79 5.59 26.42 2.34
N GLY A 80 6.22 26.20 1.20
CA GLY A 80 6.41 27.22 0.17
C GLY A 80 5.27 27.24 -0.85
N LEU A 81 4.86 26.08 -1.35
CA LEU A 81 3.87 25.97 -2.42
C LEU A 81 2.45 25.62 -1.92
N GLY A 82 2.27 25.26 -0.65
CA GLY A 82 0.99 24.82 -0.09
C GLY A 82 0.45 23.55 -0.74
N LEU A 83 1.33 22.70 -1.30
CA LEU A 83 0.98 21.46 -1.96
C LEU A 83 1.13 20.27 -0.99
N PRO A 84 0.36 19.18 -1.19
CA PRO A 84 0.53 17.98 -0.37
C PRO A 84 1.96 17.48 -0.38
N GLY A 85 2.45 17.11 0.81
CA GLY A 85 3.76 16.51 0.97
C GLY A 85 3.87 15.20 0.19
N GLN A 86 5.09 14.82 -0.17
CA GLN A 86 5.37 13.52 -0.78
C GLN A 86 6.01 12.60 0.24
N ILE A 87 5.62 11.33 0.22
CA ILE A 87 6.21 10.33 1.09
C ILE A 87 7.61 10.00 0.59
N LYS A 88 8.63 10.31 1.40
CA LYS A 88 10.02 9.95 1.11
C LYS A 88 10.27 8.47 1.38
N GLY A 89 11.18 7.89 0.63
CA GLY A 89 11.62 6.53 0.88
C GLY A 89 10.63 5.44 0.50
N LEU A 90 9.68 5.72 -0.41
CA LEU A 90 8.78 4.71 -0.95
C LEU A 90 9.56 3.52 -1.52
N ILE A 91 9.07 2.31 -1.22
CA ILE A 91 9.67 1.07 -1.69
C ILE A 91 9.34 0.81 -3.16
N PHE A 92 8.12 1.13 -3.56
CA PHE A 92 7.63 0.94 -4.93
C PHE A 92 7.29 2.29 -5.58
N THR A 93 7.99 2.61 -6.67
CA THR A 93 7.77 3.83 -7.46
C THR A 93 7.42 3.53 -8.91
N ASN A 94 7.61 2.28 -9.36
CA ASN A 94 7.37 1.84 -10.74
C ASN A 94 6.08 1.02 -10.83
N TRP A 95 4.94 1.68 -10.58
CA TRP A 95 3.62 1.06 -10.71
C TRP A 95 2.59 2.04 -11.27
N GLU A 96 1.54 1.49 -11.89
CA GLU A 96 0.45 2.24 -12.47
C GLU A 96 -0.90 1.54 -12.21
N GLN A 97 -1.99 2.27 -12.34
CA GLN A 97 -3.32 1.70 -12.28
C GLN A 97 -3.77 1.22 -13.66
N CYS A 98 -4.51 0.11 -13.72
CA CYS A 98 -5.16 -0.40 -14.92
C CYS A 98 -6.66 -0.61 -14.68
N GLU A 99 -7.44 -0.66 -15.78
CA GLU A 99 -8.90 -0.84 -15.69
C GLU A 99 -9.27 -2.29 -15.32
N VAL A 100 -8.62 -3.25 -15.97
CA VAL A 100 -8.95 -4.68 -15.84
C VAL A 100 -7.68 -5.51 -15.73
N PHE A 101 -7.81 -6.65 -15.05
CA PHE A 101 -6.78 -7.67 -15.02
C PHE A 101 -6.74 -8.39 -16.38
N PRO A 102 -5.57 -8.58 -17.05
CA PRO A 102 -5.46 -9.21 -18.36
C PRO A 102 -5.95 -10.67 -18.37
N ALA A 103 -6.61 -11.06 -19.44
CA ALA A 103 -7.05 -12.44 -19.63
C ALA A 103 -5.89 -13.40 -19.92
N GLU A 104 -4.87 -12.92 -20.65
CA GLU A 104 -3.74 -13.74 -21.06
C GLU A 104 -2.49 -13.44 -20.23
N CYS A 105 -2.14 -14.36 -19.38
CA CYS A 105 -0.95 -14.30 -18.54
C CYS A 105 -0.15 -15.60 -18.62
N LYS A 106 1.15 -15.49 -18.51
CA LYS A 106 2.06 -16.66 -18.43
C LYS A 106 1.74 -17.56 -17.25
N TRP A 107 1.33 -16.96 -16.14
CA TRP A 107 0.78 -17.62 -14.97
C TRP A 107 -0.07 -16.64 -14.16
N VAL A 108 -1.04 -17.20 -13.45
CA VAL A 108 -1.83 -16.51 -12.43
C VAL A 108 -1.76 -17.32 -11.15
N VAL A 109 -1.53 -16.66 -10.02
CA VAL A 109 -1.43 -17.27 -8.69
C VAL A 109 -2.01 -16.31 -7.67
N TYR A 110 -2.59 -16.83 -6.61
CA TYR A 110 -3.20 -16.02 -5.57
C TYR A 110 -2.28 -15.96 -4.35
N GLY A 111 -2.02 -14.76 -3.86
CA GLY A 111 -1.29 -14.52 -2.62
C GLY A 111 -2.27 -14.31 -1.48
N LEU A 112 -2.06 -14.95 -0.34
CA LEU A 112 -2.91 -14.82 0.83
C LEU A 112 -2.06 -14.44 2.05
N ASP A 113 -2.27 -13.23 2.56
CA ASP A 113 -1.76 -12.80 3.86
C ASP A 113 -2.86 -12.98 4.92
N LEU A 114 -2.56 -13.77 5.94
CA LEU A 114 -3.53 -14.18 6.94
C LEU A 114 -3.50 -13.24 8.15
N GLY A 115 -4.46 -12.34 8.24
CA GLY A 115 -4.76 -11.53 9.42
C GLY A 115 -5.99 -12.03 10.19
N PHE A 116 -6.26 -11.44 11.34
CA PHE A 116 -7.48 -11.73 12.11
C PHE A 116 -8.05 -10.45 12.77
N SER A 117 -7.75 -10.22 14.04
CA SER A 117 -8.41 -9.15 14.80
C SER A 117 -7.91 -7.76 14.44
N ASN A 118 -6.61 -7.53 14.46
CA ASN A 118 -6.00 -6.22 14.23
C ASN A 118 -5.60 -6.03 12.78
N ASP A 119 -5.13 -7.09 12.15
CA ASP A 119 -4.62 -7.09 10.79
C ASP A 119 -5.65 -7.67 9.81
N PRO A 120 -5.82 -7.07 8.63
CA PRO A 120 -6.72 -7.62 7.63
C PRO A 120 -6.14 -8.89 7.01
N THR A 121 -7.03 -9.80 6.62
CA THR A 121 -6.71 -10.84 5.66
C THR A 121 -6.73 -10.24 4.27
N ALA A 122 -5.65 -10.41 3.50
CA ALA A 122 -5.53 -9.92 2.13
C ALA A 122 -5.36 -11.08 1.15
N LEU A 123 -6.27 -11.21 0.18
CA LEU A 123 -6.17 -12.12 -0.96
C LEU A 123 -5.97 -11.32 -2.23
N ILE A 124 -4.82 -11.49 -2.86
CA ILE A 124 -4.44 -10.77 -4.07
C ILE A 124 -4.23 -11.76 -5.22
N LYS A 125 -4.89 -11.51 -6.34
CA LYS A 125 -4.62 -12.21 -7.59
C LYS A 125 -3.41 -11.58 -8.26
N VAL A 126 -2.41 -12.38 -8.56
CA VAL A 126 -1.13 -11.96 -9.13
C VAL A 126 -0.89 -12.68 -10.44
N GLY A 127 -0.64 -11.93 -11.50
CA GLY A 127 -0.34 -12.47 -12.82
C GLY A 127 0.92 -11.90 -13.43
N LEU A 128 1.67 -12.72 -14.16
CA LEU A 128 2.75 -12.27 -15.04
C LEU A 128 2.25 -12.25 -16.47
N CYS A 129 1.99 -11.07 -16.99
CA CYS A 129 1.37 -10.86 -18.28
C CYS A 129 2.24 -9.92 -19.12
N GLY A 130 2.71 -10.36 -20.29
CA GLY A 130 3.58 -9.56 -21.15
C GLY A 130 4.96 -9.22 -20.59
N GLY A 131 5.34 -9.81 -19.45
CA GLY A 131 6.59 -9.50 -18.75
C GLY A 131 6.41 -8.62 -17.52
N ASP A 132 5.23 -8.06 -17.30
CA ASP A 132 4.86 -7.19 -16.19
C ASP A 132 4.00 -7.92 -15.16
N LEU A 133 3.97 -7.43 -13.92
CA LEU A 133 3.09 -7.94 -12.88
C LEU A 133 1.76 -7.19 -12.88
N TYR A 134 0.67 -7.96 -12.89
CA TYR A 134 -0.69 -7.44 -12.72
C TYR A 134 -1.29 -7.93 -11.40
N LEU A 135 -1.88 -7.01 -10.66
CA LEU A 135 -2.40 -7.24 -9.32
C LEU A 135 -3.87 -6.85 -9.25
N GLU A 136 -4.67 -7.70 -8.59
CA GLU A 136 -6.08 -7.44 -8.32
C GLU A 136 -6.40 -7.86 -6.89
N GLU A 137 -6.89 -6.92 -6.07
CA GLU A 137 -7.35 -7.18 -4.72
C GLU A 137 -8.70 -7.88 -4.75
N LEU A 138 -8.77 -9.06 -4.17
CA LEU A 138 -10.00 -9.85 -4.13
C LEU A 138 -10.65 -9.83 -2.73
N ILE A 139 -9.83 -9.90 -1.69
CA ILE A 139 -10.27 -9.82 -0.29
C ILE A 139 -9.31 -8.87 0.43
N TYR A 140 -9.86 -7.96 1.22
CA TYR A 140 -9.11 -7.15 2.16
C TYR A 140 -10.01 -6.81 3.35
N ASN A 141 -10.04 -7.70 4.35
CA ASN A 141 -11.01 -7.58 5.44
C ASN A 141 -10.46 -8.14 6.75
N ARG A 142 -10.96 -7.61 7.87
CA ARG A 142 -10.62 -8.05 9.22
C ARG A 142 -11.64 -9.03 9.76
N GLY A 143 -11.24 -9.81 10.76
CA GLY A 143 -12.14 -10.70 11.51
C GLY A 143 -12.63 -11.91 10.75
N LEU A 144 -11.97 -12.29 9.63
CA LEU A 144 -12.35 -13.47 8.86
C LEU A 144 -11.81 -14.74 9.52
N THR A 145 -12.69 -15.71 9.72
CA THR A 145 -12.29 -17.07 10.06
C THR A 145 -11.75 -17.82 8.83
N ASN A 146 -11.03 -18.93 9.02
CA ASN A 146 -10.56 -19.74 7.90
C ASN A 146 -11.71 -20.28 7.03
N GLN A 147 -12.87 -20.52 7.62
CA GLN A 147 -14.09 -20.90 6.90
C GLN A 147 -14.66 -19.75 6.08
N ASP A 148 -14.64 -18.52 6.61
CA ASP A 148 -15.05 -17.33 5.84
C ASP A 148 -14.14 -17.10 4.66
N ILE A 149 -12.82 -17.22 4.84
CA ILE A 149 -11.83 -17.10 3.76
C ILE A 149 -12.12 -18.13 2.67
N ALA A 150 -12.29 -19.41 3.03
CA ALA A 150 -12.58 -20.47 2.08
C ALA A 150 -13.91 -20.23 1.34
N ARG A 151 -14.97 -19.83 2.05
CA ARG A 151 -16.25 -19.49 1.44
C ARG A 151 -16.10 -18.35 0.42
N TRP A 152 -15.43 -17.26 0.77
CA TRP A 152 -15.23 -16.13 -0.14
C TRP A 152 -14.37 -16.50 -1.34
N MET A 153 -13.34 -17.31 -1.16
CA MET A 153 -12.57 -17.84 -2.28
C MET A 153 -13.46 -18.61 -3.27
N GLY A 154 -14.39 -19.43 -2.77
CA GLY A 154 -15.37 -20.14 -3.57
C GLY A 154 -16.36 -19.21 -4.29
N GLU A 155 -16.90 -18.21 -3.60
CA GLU A 155 -17.79 -17.19 -4.17
C GLU A 155 -17.11 -16.35 -5.27
N LEU A 156 -15.81 -16.09 -5.13
CA LEU A 156 -14.96 -15.43 -6.14
C LEU A 156 -14.60 -16.35 -7.31
N GLY A 157 -15.03 -17.61 -7.27
CA GLY A 157 -14.83 -18.58 -8.35
C GLY A 157 -13.45 -19.23 -8.40
N LEU A 158 -12.66 -19.19 -7.33
CA LEU A 158 -11.40 -19.92 -7.23
C LEU A 158 -11.67 -21.42 -7.28
N LYS A 159 -10.87 -22.13 -8.08
CA LYS A 159 -10.97 -23.58 -8.30
C LYS A 159 -9.86 -24.29 -7.54
N TRP A 160 -10.03 -25.59 -7.32
CA TRP A 160 -8.99 -26.45 -6.75
C TRP A 160 -7.70 -26.51 -7.58
N THR A 161 -7.75 -26.13 -8.86
CA THR A 161 -6.58 -26.00 -9.74
C THR A 161 -5.79 -24.72 -9.52
N ASP A 162 -6.41 -23.72 -8.93
CA ASP A 162 -5.79 -22.42 -8.72
C ASP A 162 -4.82 -22.48 -7.55
N GLU A 163 -3.61 -22.03 -7.79
CA GLU A 163 -2.55 -22.07 -6.78
C GLU A 163 -2.66 -20.88 -5.85
N VAL A 164 -2.72 -21.13 -4.54
CA VAL A 164 -2.72 -20.13 -3.49
C VAL A 164 -1.45 -20.25 -2.66
N ILE A 165 -0.69 -19.16 -2.54
CA ILE A 165 0.51 -19.07 -1.71
C ILE A 165 0.18 -18.21 -0.49
N ALA A 166 0.24 -18.79 0.69
CA ALA A 166 -0.13 -18.11 1.93
C ALA A 166 1.06 -17.90 2.86
N ASP A 167 0.87 -17.02 3.84
CA ASP A 167 1.75 -16.97 5.01
C ASP A 167 1.92 -18.34 5.66
N ASN A 168 3.06 -18.58 6.30
CA ASN A 168 3.36 -19.87 6.93
C ASN A 168 2.61 -20.05 8.25
N GLN A 169 1.31 -20.29 8.16
CA GLN A 169 0.42 -20.62 9.27
C GLN A 169 -0.16 -22.03 9.07
N PRO A 170 0.50 -23.09 9.54
CA PRO A 170 0.16 -24.48 9.19
C PRO A 170 -1.28 -24.87 9.49
N LYS A 171 -1.83 -24.40 10.61
CA LYS A 171 -3.22 -24.67 11.00
C LYS A 171 -4.22 -24.07 10.01
N CYS A 172 -4.07 -22.79 9.68
CA CYS A 172 -4.95 -22.10 8.74
C CYS A 172 -4.88 -22.73 7.35
N ILE A 173 -3.66 -23.03 6.88
CA ILE A 173 -3.44 -23.70 5.60
C ILE A 173 -4.12 -25.07 5.57
N TYR A 174 -4.01 -25.85 6.65
CA TYR A 174 -4.64 -27.16 6.74
C TYR A 174 -6.18 -27.05 6.69
N GLU A 175 -6.77 -26.11 7.42
CA GLU A 175 -8.22 -25.90 7.45
C GLU A 175 -8.75 -25.46 6.07
N ILE A 176 -8.13 -24.48 5.41
CA ILE A 176 -8.52 -24.03 4.07
C ILE A 176 -8.31 -25.16 3.03
N LYS A 177 -7.27 -25.96 3.20
CA LYS A 177 -7.01 -27.13 2.32
C LYS A 177 -8.09 -28.18 2.42
N LYS A 178 -8.70 -28.39 3.60
CA LYS A 178 -9.85 -29.27 3.78
C LYS A 178 -11.10 -28.84 3.02
N GLU A 179 -11.26 -27.53 2.81
CA GLU A 179 -12.34 -26.94 1.99
C GLU A 179 -12.09 -27.11 0.48
N GLY A 180 -11.00 -27.80 0.08
CA GLY A 180 -10.73 -28.18 -1.31
C GLY A 180 -9.82 -27.24 -2.09
N PHE A 181 -9.20 -26.25 -1.46
CA PHE A 181 -8.31 -25.30 -2.14
C PHE A 181 -6.87 -25.78 -2.20
N ASN A 182 -6.19 -25.47 -3.31
CA ASN A 182 -4.77 -25.76 -3.51
C ASN A 182 -3.90 -24.67 -2.88
N ILE A 183 -3.81 -24.66 -1.57
CA ILE A 183 -3.07 -23.70 -0.77
C ILE A 183 -1.78 -24.29 -0.23
N GLN A 184 -0.70 -23.51 -0.27
CA GLN A 184 0.60 -23.87 0.29
C GLN A 184 1.29 -22.70 0.96
N ALA A 185 2.17 -23.02 1.93
CA ALA A 185 2.95 -22.01 2.63
C ALA A 185 4.00 -21.36 1.73
N THR A 186 4.20 -20.05 1.88
CA THR A 186 5.36 -19.37 1.35
C THR A 186 6.64 -19.82 2.06
N PHE A 187 7.78 -19.62 1.39
CA PHE A 187 9.08 -19.84 2.02
C PHE A 187 9.39 -18.67 2.97
N LYS A 188 9.62 -18.97 4.25
CA LYS A 188 10.16 -18.03 5.24
C LYS A 188 11.62 -18.35 5.51
N GLY A 189 12.52 -17.48 5.08
CA GLY A 189 13.95 -17.52 5.39
C GLY A 189 14.41 -16.18 5.93
N LYS A 190 15.61 -16.15 6.51
CA LYS A 190 16.28 -14.90 6.84
C LYS A 190 16.34 -14.04 5.58
N ASP A 191 16.02 -12.76 5.68
CA ASP A 191 15.99 -11.80 4.56
C ASP A 191 14.92 -12.06 3.47
N SER A 192 13.94 -12.94 3.71
CA SER A 192 12.89 -13.25 2.73
C SER A 192 12.03 -12.01 2.36
N ILE A 193 11.90 -11.03 3.28
CA ILE A 193 11.18 -9.79 3.02
C ILE A 193 11.95 -8.99 1.95
N LEU A 194 13.20 -8.68 2.19
CA LEU A 194 14.03 -7.90 1.24
C LEU A 194 14.16 -8.59 -0.11
N ALA A 195 14.41 -9.91 -0.10
CA ALA A 195 14.50 -10.69 -1.33
C ALA A 195 13.20 -10.65 -2.14
N GLY A 196 12.06 -10.73 -1.49
CA GLY A 196 10.76 -10.65 -2.16
C GLY A 196 10.48 -9.26 -2.72
N LEU A 197 10.77 -8.21 -1.97
CA LEU A 197 10.65 -6.83 -2.44
C LEU A 197 11.56 -6.55 -3.64
N ASP A 198 12.80 -7.06 -3.61
CA ASP A 198 13.74 -6.93 -4.73
C ASP A 198 13.27 -7.68 -5.99
N ILE A 199 12.59 -8.81 -5.82
CA ILE A 199 11.98 -9.52 -6.95
C ILE A 199 10.85 -8.67 -7.54
N MET A 200 9.94 -8.15 -6.72
CA MET A 200 8.83 -7.32 -7.17
C MET A 200 9.30 -6.07 -7.92
N LYS A 201 10.35 -5.40 -7.44
CA LYS A 201 10.93 -4.20 -8.08
C LYS A 201 11.48 -4.41 -9.48
N ARG A 202 11.74 -5.65 -9.88
CA ARG A 202 12.25 -5.98 -11.24
C ARG A 202 11.17 -5.86 -12.31
N TYR A 203 9.92 -5.77 -11.92
CA TYR A 203 8.78 -5.70 -12.82
C TYR A 203 8.16 -4.31 -12.79
N LYS A 204 7.58 -3.90 -13.90
CA LYS A 204 6.55 -2.89 -13.87
C LYS A 204 5.29 -3.52 -13.28
N ILE A 205 4.62 -2.80 -12.39
CA ILE A 205 3.47 -3.32 -11.65
C ILE A 205 2.22 -2.55 -12.08
N PHE A 206 1.18 -3.28 -12.44
CA PHE A 206 -0.13 -2.74 -12.74
C PHE A 206 -1.14 -3.22 -11.70
N ILE A 207 -1.90 -2.30 -11.13
CA ILE A 207 -2.90 -2.57 -10.09
C ILE A 207 -4.27 -2.16 -10.62
N THR A 208 -5.26 -3.05 -10.55
CA THR A 208 -6.62 -2.72 -10.98
C THR A 208 -7.20 -1.60 -10.10
N LYS A 209 -7.93 -0.66 -10.71
CA LYS A 209 -8.50 0.51 -10.02
C LYS A 209 -9.42 0.15 -8.85
N GLY A 210 -10.06 -1.03 -8.90
CA GLY A 210 -10.89 -1.54 -7.81
C GLY A 210 -10.11 -1.99 -6.56
N SER A 211 -8.79 -2.13 -6.65
CA SER A 211 -7.90 -2.60 -5.58
C SER A 211 -7.52 -1.46 -4.61
N VAL A 212 -8.52 -0.87 -3.97
CA VAL A 212 -8.38 0.39 -3.22
C VAL A 212 -7.36 0.29 -2.07
N ASN A 213 -7.41 -0.80 -1.31
CA ASN A 213 -6.50 -0.98 -0.17
C ASN A 213 -5.07 -1.28 -0.66
N LEU A 214 -4.91 -2.12 -1.68
CA LEU A 214 -3.61 -2.42 -2.26
C LEU A 214 -2.97 -1.15 -2.87
N ILE A 215 -3.73 -0.32 -3.58
CA ILE A 215 -3.29 0.97 -4.10
C ILE A 215 -2.81 1.87 -2.95
N ARG A 216 -3.57 1.92 -1.85
CA ARG A 216 -3.19 2.68 -0.65
C ARG A 216 -1.89 2.16 -0.04
N GLU A 217 -1.69 0.85 0.02
CA GLU A 217 -0.42 0.27 0.50
C GLU A 217 0.75 0.69 -0.40
N PHE A 218 0.63 0.55 -1.73
CA PHE A 218 1.70 0.95 -2.66
C PHE A 218 2.06 2.43 -2.61
N LYS A 219 1.11 3.29 -2.28
CA LYS A 219 1.34 4.73 -2.06
C LYS A 219 2.07 5.04 -0.76
N ASN A 220 1.95 4.18 0.25
CA ASN A 220 2.39 4.49 1.62
C ASN A 220 3.53 3.59 2.13
N TYR A 221 3.82 2.46 1.47
CA TYR A 221 4.82 1.51 1.93
C TYR A 221 6.23 2.01 1.68
N LYS A 222 6.93 2.32 2.76
CA LYS A 222 8.24 2.97 2.73
C LYS A 222 9.26 2.28 3.64
N TRP A 223 10.51 2.64 3.48
CA TRP A 223 11.56 2.27 4.41
C TRP A 223 11.39 3.00 5.74
N LYS A 224 11.72 2.32 6.85
CA LYS A 224 11.86 2.98 8.15
C LYS A 224 12.94 4.05 8.06
N GLU A 225 12.76 5.11 8.84
CA GLU A 225 13.76 6.16 9.01
C GLU A 225 14.46 5.99 10.36
N ASP A 226 15.75 6.24 10.40
CA ASP A 226 16.51 6.33 11.65
C ASP A 226 16.23 7.67 12.37
N GLN A 227 16.85 7.87 13.54
CA GLN A 227 16.66 9.10 14.32
C GLN A 227 17.12 10.38 13.60
N ALA A 228 17.95 10.25 12.58
CA ALA A 228 18.41 11.35 11.74
C ALA A 228 17.54 11.58 10.49
N GLY A 229 16.42 10.83 10.34
CA GLY A 229 15.53 10.91 9.19
C GLY A 229 16.08 10.23 7.94
N LYS A 230 17.11 9.41 8.05
CA LYS A 230 17.69 8.65 6.92
C LYS A 230 16.99 7.31 6.78
N ALA A 231 16.58 6.97 5.55
CA ALA A 231 15.97 5.68 5.26
C ALA A 231 16.91 4.52 5.61
N THR A 232 16.37 3.53 6.32
CA THR A 232 17.04 2.26 6.64
C THR A 232 16.77 1.23 5.54
N ASN A 233 17.30 0.02 5.69
CA ASN A 233 16.97 -1.12 4.83
C ASN A 233 15.84 -1.99 5.40
N GLU A 234 15.07 -1.47 6.36
CA GLU A 234 13.93 -2.15 6.92
C GLU A 234 12.65 -1.44 6.48
N PRO A 235 11.64 -2.17 5.96
CA PRO A 235 10.34 -1.59 5.66
C PRO A 235 9.55 -1.29 6.94
N ILE A 236 8.59 -0.35 6.86
CA ILE A 236 7.64 -0.11 7.95
C ILE A 236 6.73 -1.32 8.11
N ASP A 237 6.24 -1.54 9.34
CA ASP A 237 5.29 -2.59 9.67
C ASP A 237 3.83 -2.08 9.59
N LYS A 238 3.52 -1.40 8.48
CA LYS A 238 2.19 -0.87 8.14
C LYS A 238 2.06 -0.84 6.63
N PHE A 239 0.85 -0.89 6.11
CA PHE A 239 0.58 -0.85 4.67
C PHE A 239 1.28 -1.98 3.91
N ASN A 240 1.26 -3.19 4.45
CA ASN A 240 2.06 -4.31 3.94
C ASN A 240 1.27 -5.60 3.66
N HIS A 241 0.00 -5.71 4.05
CA HIS A 241 -0.74 -6.97 3.97
C HIS A 241 -0.96 -7.46 2.53
N GLY A 242 -1.47 -6.60 1.64
CA GLY A 242 -1.61 -6.92 0.23
C GLY A 242 -0.25 -7.07 -0.45
N ILE A 243 0.72 -6.21 -0.10
CA ILE A 243 2.10 -6.29 -0.60
C ILE A 243 2.76 -7.61 -0.17
N ASP A 244 2.55 -8.06 1.06
CA ASP A 244 3.09 -9.31 1.56
C ASP A 244 2.45 -10.51 0.85
N ALA A 245 1.15 -10.48 0.59
CA ALA A 245 0.48 -11.48 -0.24
C ALA A 245 1.13 -11.58 -1.65
N VAL A 246 1.39 -10.46 -2.31
CA VAL A 246 2.12 -10.43 -3.60
C VAL A 246 3.54 -10.96 -3.47
N ARG A 247 4.25 -10.57 -2.42
CA ARG A 247 5.61 -10.99 -2.12
C ARG A 247 5.73 -12.50 -1.97
N TYR A 248 4.75 -13.15 -1.31
CA TYR A 248 4.73 -14.61 -1.17
C TYR A 248 4.68 -15.31 -2.53
N VAL A 249 3.84 -14.84 -3.43
CA VAL A 249 3.76 -15.36 -4.79
C VAL A 249 5.07 -15.16 -5.56
N CYS A 250 5.63 -13.96 -5.52
CA CYS A 250 6.88 -13.64 -6.23
C CYS A 250 8.04 -14.51 -5.76
N LEU A 251 8.19 -14.72 -4.45
CA LEU A 251 9.20 -15.63 -3.89
C LEU A 251 9.01 -17.06 -4.37
N ALA A 252 7.77 -17.60 -4.30
CA ALA A 252 7.50 -18.97 -4.73
C ALA A 252 7.80 -19.19 -6.20
N LYS A 253 7.39 -18.27 -7.09
CA LYS A 253 7.58 -18.41 -8.54
C LYS A 253 9.05 -18.29 -8.98
N VAL A 254 9.83 -17.43 -8.34
CA VAL A 254 11.26 -17.27 -8.67
C VAL A 254 12.08 -18.44 -8.13
N MET A 255 11.79 -18.94 -6.92
CA MET A 255 12.53 -20.08 -6.36
C MET A 255 12.28 -21.39 -7.12
N VAL A 256 11.07 -21.62 -7.61
CA VAL A 256 10.76 -22.80 -8.44
C VAL A 256 11.55 -22.78 -9.74
N ASN A 257 11.68 -21.63 -10.39
CA ASN A 257 12.46 -21.51 -11.62
C ASN A 257 13.96 -21.76 -11.38
N ARG A 258 14.54 -21.30 -10.27
CA ARG A 258 15.95 -21.60 -9.94
C ARG A 258 16.20 -23.10 -9.70
N LYS A 259 15.29 -23.79 -9.00
CA LYS A 259 15.41 -25.24 -8.79
C LYS A 259 15.32 -26.06 -10.09
N ARG A 260 14.53 -25.60 -11.08
CA ARG A 260 14.47 -26.24 -12.41
C ARG A 260 15.75 -26.02 -13.22
N MET A 261 16.33 -24.82 -13.21
CA MET A 261 17.60 -24.54 -13.92
C MET A 261 18.79 -25.35 -13.36
N VAL A 262 18.86 -25.51 -12.04
CA VAL A 262 19.96 -26.31 -11.41
C VAL A 262 19.82 -27.79 -11.70
N LYS A 263 18.63 -28.35 -11.95
CA LYS A 263 18.45 -29.74 -12.34
C LYS A 263 18.77 -30.02 -13.81
N VAL A 264 18.69 -29.05 -14.71
CA VAL A 264 19.02 -29.19 -16.15
C VAL A 264 20.51 -29.04 -16.40
N GLY A 265 21.27 -28.43 -15.51
CA GLY A 265 22.72 -28.26 -15.62
C GLY A 265 23.60 -29.41 -15.04
N ARG A 266 22.97 -30.53 -14.66
CA ARG A 266 23.69 -31.78 -14.26
C ARG A 266 23.29 -32.93 -15.20
N VAL A 267 23.83 -32.85 -16.40
CA VAL A 267 23.99 -33.99 -17.34
C VAL A 267 25.44 -34.06 -17.73
#